data_a01ee6af594596ba51c7a4d67c11d902
#
_entry.id   a01ee6af594596ba51c7a4d67c11d902
#
_cell.length_a   1.000
_cell.length_b   1.000
_cell.length_c   1.000
_cell.angle_alpha   90.00
_cell.angle_beta   90.00
_cell.angle_gamma   90.00
#
_symmetry.space_group_name_H-M   'P 1'
#
loop_
_entity.id
_entity.type
_entity.pdbx_description
1 polymer ?
#
loop_
_entity_poly.entity_id
_entity_poly.type
_entity_poly.pdbx_seq_one_letter_code
_entity_poly.pdbx_strand_id
1 'polypeptide(L)'
;MTGGEATGCSTIFGARNSMRSKALLCVALASSMFASFALGQRTNATVALSLQAPGVSLELPTDADQETQERFAEQQDSKQEALDHMQELYDEGRGYLDEDDFGDAANRFSELAALNGPQTDAALYWKAYAENKQGKREAALADTAELKRRFPQSRWKKDAEALEIEVKQRSGATVNPDAENDQDLKFLALQGIMNNDPDRGIPLIAKYLNGPGTPKEKSKALFVLAQSGSPLATDTLRKIALGQSNPELQRKAVEYLGIFGGKNNRATLQEVYTGSNDPEVKRAVIRAYMISGDHEHLLALAKGEKDEAFKREAIRNLGISGGRNELQQLYLSENSTEAKKEILQALFLSGDAQKLAQVAQDEKNPELRKAAVRSMGLMGGRQPELQSIYNKETDRGVKEEVLNAYFLGGNANALIAVAKSERDPGLKKEAVQKLSLMGSKEANDYLMELLQK
;
A
#
# COMPACT_ATOMS: atom_id res chain seq x y z
N MET A 1 -52.38 11.72 39.10
CA MET A 1 -51.83 12.99 38.62
C MET A 1 -50.35 12.79 38.43
N THR A 2 -50.01 12.84 37.18
CA THR A 2 -48.81 13.33 36.51
C THR A 2 -47.54 12.51 36.76
N GLY A 3 -46.92 11.80 35.84
CA GLY A 3 -46.64 12.13 34.44
C GLY A 3 -45.15 12.45 34.33
N GLY A 4 -44.40 11.77 33.47
CA GLY A 4 -43.03 12.11 33.16
C GLY A 4 -42.19 10.82 32.91
N GLU A 5 -42.23 10.34 31.78
CA GLU A 5 -41.43 10.45 30.56
C GLU A 5 -40.06 9.73 30.67
N ALA A 6 -40.00 8.61 29.97
CA ALA A 6 -38.77 7.91 29.59
C ALA A 6 -38.22 8.57 28.33
N THR A 7 -36.99 9.07 28.37
CA THR A 7 -36.18 9.33 27.16
C THR A 7 -34.70 9.03 27.42
N GLY A 8 -34.11 8.26 26.53
CA GLY A 8 -32.68 8.35 26.31
C GLY A 8 -31.85 7.06 26.45
N CYS A 9 -32.08 6.08 25.56
CA CYS A 9 -31.07 5.04 25.35
C CYS A 9 -31.00 4.73 23.85
N SER A 10 -30.28 5.55 23.12
CA SER A 10 -30.02 5.30 21.69
C SER A 10 -28.90 6.22 21.22
N THR A 11 -27.67 5.97 21.63
CA THR A 11 -26.47 6.58 20.99
C THR A 11 -25.14 5.92 21.40
N ILE A 12 -25.04 4.59 21.44
CA ILE A 12 -23.74 3.94 21.69
C ILE A 12 -23.35 2.91 20.60
N PHE A 13 -24.20 2.66 19.60
CA PHE A 13 -23.90 1.65 18.58
C PHE A 13 -23.21 2.18 17.29
N GLY A 14 -23.07 3.50 17.12
CA GLY A 14 -22.50 4.10 15.90
C GLY A 14 -20.97 4.23 15.84
N ALA A 15 -20.29 4.19 16.97
CA ALA A 15 -18.85 4.53 17.01
C ALA A 15 -17.90 3.33 16.82
N ARG A 16 -18.35 2.10 16.99
CA ARG A 16 -17.50 0.91 16.86
C ARG A 16 -17.23 0.46 15.41
N ASN A 17 -18.14 0.76 14.48
CA ASN A 17 -17.95 0.35 13.08
C ASN A 17 -17.04 1.29 12.28
N SER A 18 -16.90 2.54 12.67
CA SER A 18 -16.05 3.52 11.99
C SER A 18 -14.55 3.27 12.18
N MET A 19 -14.13 2.70 13.31
CA MET A 19 -12.71 2.38 13.55
C MET A 19 -12.25 1.09 12.84
N ARG A 20 -13.14 0.11 12.68
CA ARG A 20 -12.79 -1.14 11.98
C ARG A 20 -12.62 -0.96 10.46
N SER A 21 -13.42 -0.10 9.84
CA SER A 21 -13.27 0.25 8.42
C SER A 21 -11.98 1.03 8.10
N LYS A 22 -11.52 1.89 9.02
CA LYS A 22 -10.28 2.66 8.80
C LYS A 22 -9.01 1.83 8.94
N ALA A 23 -9.01 0.81 9.79
CA ALA A 23 -7.87 -0.10 9.94
C ALA A 23 -7.70 -1.03 8.73
N LEU A 24 -8.78 -1.50 8.13
CA LEU A 24 -8.76 -2.32 6.91
C LEU A 24 -8.29 -1.51 5.68
N LEU A 25 -8.65 -0.23 5.61
CA LEU A 25 -8.23 0.65 4.51
C LEU A 25 -6.73 0.97 4.54
N CYS A 26 -6.13 1.09 5.74
CA CYS A 26 -4.69 1.34 5.87
C CYS A 26 -3.82 0.14 5.47
N VAL A 27 -4.28 -1.09 5.71
CA VAL A 27 -3.55 -2.30 5.31
C VAL A 27 -3.61 -2.54 3.80
N ALA A 28 -4.73 -2.22 3.16
CA ALA A 28 -4.88 -2.33 1.70
C ALA A 28 -4.06 -1.27 0.94
N LEU A 29 -3.95 -0.05 1.45
CA LEU A 29 -3.15 1.02 0.85
C LEU A 29 -1.63 0.81 1.01
N ALA A 30 -1.18 0.19 2.10
CA ALA A 30 0.23 -0.15 2.27
C ALA A 30 0.71 -1.25 1.30
N SER A 31 -0.17 -2.19 0.93
CA SER A 31 0.15 -3.27 -0.01
C SER A 31 0.18 -2.82 -1.47
N SER A 32 -0.61 -1.82 -1.86
CA SER A 32 -0.65 -1.31 -3.24
C SER A 32 0.49 -0.34 -3.56
N MET A 33 1.04 0.38 -2.57
CA MET A 33 2.21 1.24 -2.78
C MET A 33 3.52 0.48 -2.97
N PHE A 34 3.63 -0.77 -2.50
CA PHE A 34 4.83 -1.58 -2.70
C PHE A 34 4.95 -2.19 -4.11
N ALA A 35 3.86 -2.38 -4.83
CA ALA A 35 3.89 -2.91 -6.20
C ALA A 35 4.33 -1.86 -7.23
N SER A 36 4.10 -0.57 -7.00
CA SER A 36 4.45 0.50 -7.94
C SER A 36 5.90 0.98 -7.83
N PHE A 37 6.61 0.69 -6.73
CA PHE A 37 8.01 1.12 -6.55
C PHE A 37 9.03 0.12 -7.12
N ALA A 38 8.64 -1.12 -7.40
CA ALA A 38 9.52 -2.15 -7.95
C ALA A 38 9.61 -2.14 -9.49
N LEU A 39 8.75 -1.41 -10.20
CA LEU A 39 8.76 -1.32 -11.67
C LEU A 39 9.42 -0.05 -12.24
N GLY A 40 9.85 0.89 -11.41
CA GLY A 40 10.40 2.19 -11.82
C GLY A 40 11.92 2.25 -12.05
N GLN A 41 12.66 1.14 -11.90
CA GLN A 41 14.12 1.15 -12.11
C GLN A 41 14.58 0.14 -13.15
N ARG A 42 14.07 0.23 -14.36
CA ARG A 42 14.77 -0.28 -15.55
C ARG A 42 14.37 0.59 -16.74
N THR A 43 15.16 1.61 -16.97
CA THR A 43 15.57 2.14 -18.29
C THR A 43 16.09 3.55 -18.07
N ASN A 44 17.38 3.70 -18.17
CA ASN A 44 18.13 4.77 -18.85
C ASN A 44 19.54 4.83 -18.28
N ALA A 45 20.34 3.83 -18.66
CA ALA A 45 21.79 3.98 -18.72
C ALA A 45 22.17 3.99 -20.20
N THR A 46 21.98 5.13 -20.85
CA THR A 46 22.67 5.39 -22.11
C THR A 46 23.92 6.18 -21.75
N VAL A 47 25.01 5.46 -21.56
CA VAL A 47 26.36 6.03 -21.48
C VAL A 47 26.71 6.57 -22.85
N ALA A 48 26.77 7.89 -22.98
CA ALA A 48 27.37 8.54 -24.14
C ALA A 48 28.89 8.37 -24.07
N LEU A 49 29.40 7.33 -24.72
CA LEU A 49 30.81 7.24 -25.09
C LEU A 49 30.99 8.02 -26.40
N SER A 50 31.61 9.18 -26.28
CA SER A 50 32.16 9.90 -27.43
C SER A 50 33.42 9.19 -27.92
N LEU A 51 33.27 8.40 -28.99
CA LEU A 51 34.39 7.95 -29.81
C LEU A 51 34.27 8.66 -31.16
N GLN A 52 35.14 9.65 -31.38
CA GLN A 52 35.42 10.19 -32.71
C GLN A 52 36.13 9.12 -33.54
N ALA A 53 35.42 8.56 -34.52
CA ALA A 53 36.02 7.88 -35.64
C ALA A 53 35.55 8.57 -36.94
N PRO A 54 36.44 8.93 -37.84
CA PRO A 54 36.04 9.59 -39.10
C PRO A 54 35.53 8.54 -40.08
N GLY A 55 34.32 8.72 -40.59
CA GLY A 55 33.83 8.02 -41.79
C GLY A 55 32.68 7.06 -41.55
N VAL A 56 31.63 7.45 -40.76
CA VAL A 56 30.34 6.76 -40.80
C VAL A 56 29.31 7.76 -41.31
N SER A 57 28.86 7.56 -42.53
CA SER A 57 27.64 8.18 -43.05
C SER A 57 26.46 7.73 -42.19
N LEU A 58 25.78 8.67 -41.54
CA LEU A 58 24.46 8.41 -40.95
C LEU A 58 23.53 8.15 -42.14
N GLU A 59 23.22 6.87 -42.40
CA GLU A 59 22.09 6.52 -43.23
C GLU A 59 20.83 6.94 -42.47
N LEU A 60 20.06 7.84 -43.08
CA LEU A 60 18.72 8.17 -42.64
C LEU A 60 17.86 6.88 -42.69
N PRO A 61 16.92 6.67 -41.74
CA PRO A 61 16.05 5.49 -41.76
C PRO A 61 15.41 5.37 -43.15
N THR A 62 15.48 4.19 -43.72
CA THR A 62 14.84 3.90 -45.01
C THR A 62 13.31 3.85 -44.79
N ASP A 63 12.53 4.14 -45.85
CA ASP A 63 11.05 4.09 -45.82
C ASP A 63 10.52 2.78 -45.23
N ALA A 64 11.26 1.68 -45.41
CA ALA A 64 10.95 0.37 -44.82
C ALA A 64 11.04 0.34 -43.29
N ASP A 65 11.93 1.12 -42.67
CA ASP A 65 12.07 1.23 -41.21
C ASP A 65 10.94 2.10 -40.62
N GLN A 66 10.49 3.10 -41.35
CA GLN A 66 9.34 3.93 -40.96
C GLN A 66 8.02 3.16 -41.03
N GLU A 67 7.74 2.44 -42.12
CA GLU A 67 6.57 1.56 -42.21
C GLU A 67 6.54 0.50 -41.12
N THR A 68 7.69 -0.03 -40.72
CA THR A 68 7.78 -1.00 -39.64
C THR A 68 7.46 -0.37 -38.29
N GLN A 69 7.96 0.84 -38.01
CA GLN A 69 7.65 1.57 -36.78
C GLN A 69 6.19 1.99 -36.71
N GLU A 70 5.59 2.45 -37.82
CA GLU A 70 4.17 2.78 -37.88
C GLU A 70 3.27 1.56 -37.62
N ARG A 71 3.58 0.41 -38.20
CA ARG A 71 2.85 -0.85 -37.92
C ARG A 71 2.98 -1.30 -36.47
N PHE A 72 4.14 -1.12 -35.84
CA PHE A 72 4.31 -1.40 -34.41
C PHE A 72 3.52 -0.43 -33.52
N ALA A 73 3.47 0.85 -33.87
CA ALA A 73 2.69 1.85 -33.18
C ALA A 73 1.17 1.55 -33.29
N GLU A 74 0.66 1.29 -34.50
CA GLU A 74 -0.73 0.89 -34.74
C GLU A 74 -1.11 -0.39 -33.97
N GLN A 75 -0.20 -1.37 -33.89
CA GLN A 75 -0.44 -2.60 -33.15
C GLN A 75 -0.44 -2.37 -31.64
N GLN A 76 0.35 -1.43 -31.11
CA GLN A 76 0.33 -1.06 -29.72
C GLN A 76 -0.94 -0.28 -29.36
N ASP A 77 -1.35 0.66 -30.21
CA ASP A 77 -2.56 1.46 -30.02
C ASP A 77 -3.81 0.55 -30.03
N SER A 78 -3.93 -0.35 -31.00
CA SER A 78 -5.04 -1.31 -31.06
C SER A 78 -5.08 -2.26 -29.85
N LYS A 79 -3.92 -2.64 -29.32
CA LYS A 79 -3.83 -3.44 -28.09
C LYS A 79 -4.24 -2.64 -26.87
N GLN A 80 -3.87 -1.38 -26.79
CA GLN A 80 -4.27 -0.48 -25.71
C GLN A 80 -5.77 -0.23 -25.73
N GLU A 81 -6.34 0.07 -26.90
CA GLU A 81 -7.79 0.23 -27.08
C GLU A 81 -8.57 -1.01 -26.63
N ALA A 82 -8.05 -2.22 -26.95
CA ALA A 82 -8.66 -3.47 -26.48
C ALA A 82 -8.60 -3.63 -24.96
N LEU A 83 -7.50 -3.22 -24.31
CA LEU A 83 -7.37 -3.24 -22.86
C LEU A 83 -8.28 -2.22 -22.18
N ASP A 84 -8.39 -1.03 -22.74
CA ASP A 84 -9.25 0.04 -22.23
C ASP A 84 -10.74 -0.38 -22.35
N HIS A 85 -11.13 -0.99 -23.46
CA HIS A 85 -12.49 -1.54 -23.62
C HIS A 85 -12.78 -2.66 -22.62
N MET A 86 -11.81 -3.55 -22.34
CA MET A 86 -11.97 -4.57 -21.30
C MET A 86 -12.14 -3.95 -19.90
N GLN A 87 -11.42 -2.89 -19.60
CA GLN A 87 -11.55 -2.16 -18.35
C GLN A 87 -12.92 -1.48 -18.23
N GLU A 88 -13.40 -0.86 -19.31
CA GLU A 88 -14.74 -0.24 -19.38
C GLU A 88 -15.84 -1.27 -19.08
N LEU A 89 -15.82 -2.42 -19.76
CA LEU A 89 -16.78 -3.52 -19.50
C LEU A 89 -16.73 -4.01 -18.04
N TYR A 90 -15.53 -4.07 -17.46
CA TYR A 90 -15.37 -4.45 -16.05
C TYR A 90 -15.99 -3.42 -15.11
N ASP A 91 -15.73 -2.14 -15.34
CA ASP A 91 -16.22 -1.05 -14.50
C ASP A 91 -17.75 -0.87 -14.63
N GLU A 92 -18.30 -1.00 -15.86
CA GLU A 92 -19.76 -1.02 -16.08
C GLU A 92 -20.42 -2.20 -15.36
N GLY A 93 -19.86 -3.42 -15.51
CA GLY A 93 -20.38 -4.59 -14.83
C GLY A 93 -20.37 -4.43 -13.31
N ARG A 94 -19.33 -3.80 -12.75
CA ARG A 94 -19.24 -3.46 -11.33
C ARG A 94 -20.29 -2.43 -10.93
N GLY A 95 -20.50 -1.41 -11.73
CA GLY A 95 -21.54 -0.39 -11.52
C GLY A 95 -22.92 -1.00 -11.41
N TYR A 96 -23.28 -1.89 -12.34
CA TYR A 96 -24.57 -2.62 -12.29
C TYR A 96 -24.70 -3.52 -11.05
N LEU A 97 -23.60 -4.11 -10.55
CA LEU A 97 -23.64 -4.86 -9.28
C LEU A 97 -23.94 -3.96 -8.08
N ASP A 98 -23.41 -2.74 -8.07
CA ASP A 98 -23.63 -1.78 -6.98
C ASP A 98 -25.07 -1.22 -7.00
N GLU A 99 -25.73 -1.25 -8.18
CA GLU A 99 -27.14 -0.87 -8.38
C GLU A 99 -28.13 -2.06 -8.21
N ASP A 100 -27.63 -3.25 -7.81
CA ASP A 100 -28.38 -4.50 -7.74
C ASP A 100 -29.00 -4.94 -9.08
N ASP A 101 -28.55 -4.40 -10.20
CA ASP A 101 -28.92 -4.85 -11.54
C ASP A 101 -28.06 -6.03 -12.00
N PHE A 102 -28.41 -7.18 -11.44
CA PHE A 102 -27.68 -8.42 -11.73
C PHE A 102 -27.87 -8.91 -13.16
N GLY A 103 -28.89 -8.41 -13.90
CA GLY A 103 -29.14 -8.74 -15.29
C GLY A 103 -28.07 -8.17 -16.20
N ASP A 104 -27.91 -6.86 -16.15
CA ASP A 104 -26.96 -6.14 -16.96
C ASP A 104 -25.53 -6.38 -16.50
N ALA A 105 -25.31 -6.55 -15.19
CA ALA A 105 -24.01 -7.00 -14.67
C ALA A 105 -23.54 -8.31 -15.31
N ALA A 106 -24.39 -9.34 -15.34
CA ALA A 106 -24.06 -10.63 -15.95
C ALA A 106 -23.79 -10.51 -17.45
N ASN A 107 -24.50 -9.63 -18.17
CA ASN A 107 -24.28 -9.38 -19.58
C ASN A 107 -22.88 -8.76 -19.81
N ARG A 108 -22.52 -7.69 -19.08
CA ARG A 108 -21.20 -7.04 -19.23
C ARG A 108 -20.06 -7.99 -18.90
N PHE A 109 -20.16 -8.74 -17.81
CA PHE A 109 -19.13 -9.74 -17.49
C PHE A 109 -19.09 -10.90 -18.49
N SER A 110 -20.21 -11.23 -19.15
CA SER A 110 -20.20 -12.22 -20.24
C SER A 110 -19.45 -11.70 -21.47
N GLU A 111 -19.69 -10.45 -21.86
CA GLU A 111 -18.95 -9.77 -22.94
C GLU A 111 -17.46 -9.72 -22.62
N LEU A 112 -17.09 -9.31 -21.40
CA LEU A 112 -15.70 -9.26 -20.96
C LEU A 112 -15.04 -10.64 -20.96
N ALA A 113 -15.73 -11.68 -20.50
CA ALA A 113 -15.20 -13.04 -20.49
C ALA A 113 -14.95 -13.60 -21.92
N ALA A 114 -15.78 -13.19 -22.89
CA ALA A 114 -15.65 -13.60 -24.29
C ALA A 114 -14.37 -13.02 -24.96
N LEU A 115 -13.87 -11.88 -24.48
CA LEU A 115 -12.65 -11.24 -25.01
C LEU A 115 -11.36 -11.99 -24.64
N ASN A 116 -11.42 -12.95 -23.72
CA ASN A 116 -10.29 -13.78 -23.30
C ASN A 116 -9.02 -12.99 -22.89
N GLY A 117 -9.20 -11.85 -22.24
CA GLY A 117 -8.13 -10.95 -21.81
C GLY A 117 -7.65 -11.21 -20.38
N PRO A 118 -6.83 -10.29 -19.83
CA PRO A 118 -6.24 -10.41 -18.50
C PRO A 118 -7.24 -10.51 -17.36
N GLN A 119 -8.49 -10.00 -17.54
CA GLN A 119 -9.55 -9.96 -16.54
C GLN A 119 -10.61 -11.05 -16.71
N THR A 120 -10.37 -12.05 -17.57
CA THR A 120 -11.34 -13.11 -17.84
C THR A 120 -11.69 -13.92 -16.61
N ASP A 121 -10.75 -14.16 -15.72
CA ASP A 121 -10.99 -14.86 -14.46
C ASP A 121 -11.89 -14.05 -13.50
N ALA A 122 -11.67 -12.75 -13.41
CA ALA A 122 -12.53 -11.84 -12.65
C ALA A 122 -13.95 -11.77 -13.25
N ALA A 123 -14.04 -11.72 -14.59
CA ALA A 123 -15.32 -11.68 -15.29
C ALA A 123 -16.15 -12.94 -15.04
N LEU A 124 -15.54 -14.12 -15.11
CA LEU A 124 -16.23 -15.39 -14.79
C LEU A 124 -16.73 -15.42 -13.34
N TYR A 125 -15.96 -14.93 -12.39
CA TYR A 125 -16.40 -14.86 -10.99
C TYR A 125 -17.60 -13.94 -10.81
N TRP A 126 -17.51 -12.69 -11.30
CA TRP A 126 -18.59 -11.72 -11.12
C TRP A 126 -19.84 -12.06 -11.93
N LYS A 127 -19.69 -12.67 -13.09
CA LYS A 127 -20.81 -13.24 -13.85
C LYS A 127 -21.53 -14.30 -13.03
N ALA A 128 -20.80 -15.30 -12.51
CA ALA A 128 -21.37 -16.35 -11.66
C ALA A 128 -22.09 -15.77 -10.42
N TYR A 129 -21.51 -14.73 -9.80
CA TYR A 129 -22.13 -14.02 -8.68
C TYR A 129 -23.46 -13.39 -9.08
N ALA A 130 -23.49 -12.63 -10.18
CA ALA A 130 -24.69 -12.00 -10.70
C ALA A 130 -25.79 -13.02 -11.08
N GLU A 131 -25.40 -14.11 -11.71
CA GLU A 131 -26.30 -15.21 -12.07
C GLU A 131 -26.89 -15.91 -10.84
N ASN A 132 -26.09 -16.12 -9.78
CA ASN A 132 -26.60 -16.64 -8.52
C ASN A 132 -27.65 -15.71 -7.90
N LYS A 133 -27.42 -14.39 -7.94
CA LYS A 133 -28.39 -13.38 -7.46
C LYS A 133 -29.69 -13.40 -8.27
N GLN A 134 -29.62 -13.67 -9.56
CA GLN A 134 -30.80 -13.87 -10.44
C GLN A 134 -31.48 -15.23 -10.23
N GLY A 135 -30.92 -16.13 -9.43
CA GLY A 135 -31.44 -17.48 -9.24
C GLY A 135 -31.05 -18.46 -10.38
N LYS A 136 -30.20 -18.07 -11.32
CA LYS A 136 -29.67 -18.90 -12.43
C LYS A 136 -28.54 -19.81 -11.93
N ARG A 137 -28.86 -20.72 -11.04
CA ARG A 137 -27.89 -21.51 -10.27
C ARG A 137 -27.00 -22.40 -11.13
N GLU A 138 -27.56 -23.04 -12.17
CA GLU A 138 -26.83 -23.92 -13.07
C GLU A 138 -25.76 -23.15 -13.86
N ALA A 139 -26.09 -21.95 -14.34
CA ALA A 139 -25.16 -21.06 -15.03
C ALA A 139 -24.04 -20.62 -14.09
N ALA A 140 -24.36 -20.17 -12.90
CA ALA A 140 -23.38 -19.78 -11.89
C ALA A 140 -22.41 -20.92 -11.55
N LEU A 141 -22.89 -22.17 -11.42
CA LEU A 141 -22.03 -23.34 -11.20
C LEU A 141 -21.13 -23.65 -12.40
N ALA A 142 -21.65 -23.48 -13.63
CA ALA A 142 -20.86 -23.67 -14.85
C ALA A 142 -19.70 -22.66 -14.94
N ASP A 143 -19.97 -21.38 -14.64
CA ASP A 143 -18.94 -20.32 -14.69
C ASP A 143 -17.89 -20.48 -13.58
N THR A 144 -18.28 -20.87 -12.38
CA THR A 144 -17.31 -21.17 -11.30
C THR A 144 -16.44 -22.37 -11.65
N ALA A 145 -17.02 -23.41 -12.28
CA ALA A 145 -16.26 -24.58 -12.77
C ALA A 145 -15.30 -24.19 -13.90
N GLU A 146 -15.74 -23.35 -14.83
CA GLU A 146 -14.90 -22.85 -15.93
C GLU A 146 -13.73 -22.03 -15.39
N LEU A 147 -13.95 -21.11 -14.46
CA LEU A 147 -12.91 -20.34 -13.81
C LEU A 147 -11.85 -21.25 -13.19
N LYS A 148 -12.25 -22.23 -12.40
CA LYS A 148 -11.32 -23.19 -11.74
C LYS A 148 -10.52 -24.00 -12.74
N ARG A 149 -11.13 -24.41 -13.84
CA ARG A 149 -10.50 -25.20 -14.91
C ARG A 149 -9.50 -24.38 -15.72
N ARG A 150 -9.88 -23.17 -16.15
CA ARG A 150 -9.05 -22.33 -17.03
C ARG A 150 -7.98 -21.55 -16.26
N PHE A 151 -8.29 -21.14 -15.04
CA PHE A 151 -7.45 -20.25 -14.23
C PHE A 151 -7.15 -20.85 -12.85
N PRO A 152 -6.45 -22.00 -12.76
CA PRO A 152 -6.21 -22.70 -11.49
C PRO A 152 -5.38 -21.89 -10.47
N GLN A 153 -4.68 -20.83 -10.92
CA GLN A 153 -3.87 -19.94 -10.10
C GLN A 153 -4.54 -18.57 -9.89
N SER A 154 -5.79 -18.36 -10.36
CA SER A 154 -6.51 -17.12 -10.17
C SER A 154 -6.70 -16.79 -8.70
N ARG A 155 -6.61 -15.49 -8.39
CA ARG A 155 -6.97 -14.95 -7.06
C ARG A 155 -8.45 -15.19 -6.72
N TRP A 156 -9.32 -15.26 -7.73
CA TRP A 156 -10.77 -15.45 -7.59
C TRP A 156 -11.18 -16.91 -7.34
N LYS A 157 -10.25 -17.85 -7.42
CA LYS A 157 -10.55 -19.28 -7.25
C LYS A 157 -11.24 -19.58 -5.92
N LYS A 158 -10.77 -18.97 -4.81
CA LYS A 158 -11.35 -19.21 -3.48
C LYS A 158 -12.74 -18.63 -3.34
N ASP A 159 -12.94 -17.44 -3.93
CA ASP A 159 -14.25 -16.78 -3.90
C ASP A 159 -15.26 -17.56 -4.77
N ALA A 160 -14.80 -18.11 -5.89
CA ALA A 160 -15.60 -19.00 -6.75
C ALA A 160 -15.98 -20.31 -6.03
N GLU A 161 -15.06 -20.91 -5.28
CA GLU A 161 -15.32 -22.10 -4.44
C GLU A 161 -16.37 -21.79 -3.35
N ALA A 162 -16.27 -20.63 -2.69
CA ALA A 162 -17.25 -20.19 -1.70
C ALA A 162 -18.63 -19.94 -2.32
N LEU A 163 -18.68 -19.30 -3.48
CA LEU A 163 -19.90 -19.07 -4.23
C LEU A 163 -20.55 -20.39 -4.66
N GLU A 164 -19.77 -21.35 -5.13
CA GLU A 164 -20.26 -22.68 -5.50
C GLU A 164 -20.94 -23.39 -4.32
N ILE A 165 -20.37 -23.31 -3.10
CA ILE A 165 -20.96 -23.84 -1.89
C ILE A 165 -22.29 -23.15 -1.59
N GLU A 166 -22.34 -21.81 -1.66
CA GLU A 166 -23.58 -21.04 -1.44
C GLU A 166 -24.69 -21.45 -2.42
N VAL A 167 -24.35 -21.58 -3.70
CA VAL A 167 -25.31 -21.97 -4.75
C VAL A 167 -25.86 -23.37 -4.52
N LYS A 168 -25.00 -24.33 -4.16
CA LYS A 168 -25.38 -25.72 -3.86
C LYS A 168 -26.25 -25.82 -2.61
N GLN A 169 -25.94 -25.10 -1.54
CA GLN A 169 -26.76 -25.07 -0.32
C GLN A 169 -28.16 -24.54 -0.59
N ARG A 170 -28.31 -23.50 -1.40
CA ARG A 170 -29.62 -22.93 -1.77
C ARG A 170 -30.44 -23.83 -2.72
N SER A 171 -29.79 -24.76 -3.40
CA SER A 171 -30.47 -25.70 -4.30
C SER A 171 -31.08 -26.91 -3.59
N GLY A 172 -30.92 -27.04 -2.27
CA GLY A 172 -31.36 -28.19 -1.51
C GLY A 172 -30.61 -29.50 -1.84
N ALA A 173 -29.57 -29.42 -2.63
CA ALA A 173 -28.65 -30.52 -2.84
C ALA A 173 -27.92 -30.82 -1.52
N THR A 174 -28.03 -32.03 -1.03
CA THR A 174 -27.19 -32.50 0.07
C THR A 174 -25.74 -32.42 -0.40
N VAL A 175 -25.03 -31.39 0.09
CA VAL A 175 -23.59 -31.29 -0.08
C VAL A 175 -23.01 -32.49 0.64
N ASN A 176 -22.41 -33.42 -0.12
CA ASN A 176 -21.74 -34.55 0.50
C ASN A 176 -20.45 -34.00 1.18
N PRO A 177 -20.39 -33.94 2.54
CA PRO A 177 -19.24 -33.37 3.25
C PRO A 177 -17.92 -34.10 2.94
N ASP A 178 -17.99 -35.32 2.44
CA ASP A 178 -16.83 -36.16 2.14
C ASP A 178 -16.23 -35.88 0.73
N ALA A 179 -16.97 -35.17 -0.13
CA ALA A 179 -16.54 -34.88 -1.52
C ALA A 179 -15.96 -33.47 -1.70
N GLU A 180 -16.21 -32.55 -0.75
CA GLU A 180 -15.59 -31.21 -0.73
C GLU A 180 -14.46 -31.18 0.28
N ASN A 181 -13.48 -30.32 -0.01
CA ASN A 181 -12.26 -30.21 0.77
C ASN A 181 -12.60 -30.07 2.27
N ASP A 182 -12.63 -31.15 3.00
CA ASP A 182 -12.99 -31.31 4.43
C ASP A 182 -12.31 -30.27 5.35
N GLN A 183 -11.25 -29.62 4.86
CA GLN A 183 -10.47 -28.66 5.60
C GLN A 183 -11.12 -27.28 5.72
N ASP A 184 -11.79 -26.78 4.69
CA ASP A 184 -12.43 -25.45 4.77
C ASP A 184 -13.69 -25.50 5.66
N LEU A 185 -14.40 -26.65 5.64
CA LEU A 185 -15.50 -26.90 6.59
C LEU A 185 -14.99 -27.01 8.03
N LYS A 186 -13.84 -27.63 8.26
CA LYS A 186 -13.19 -27.68 9.59
C LYS A 186 -12.83 -26.30 10.10
N PHE A 187 -12.31 -25.42 9.24
CA PHE A 187 -11.98 -24.03 9.63
C PHE A 187 -13.22 -23.21 9.94
N LEU A 188 -14.30 -23.33 9.15
CA LEU A 188 -15.57 -22.69 9.44
C LEU A 188 -16.18 -23.18 10.76
N ALA A 189 -16.11 -24.48 11.03
CA ALA A 189 -16.55 -25.06 12.30
C ALA A 189 -15.71 -24.55 13.48
N LEU A 190 -14.37 -24.51 13.34
CA LEU A 190 -13.48 -23.95 14.35
C LEU A 190 -13.78 -22.46 14.61
N GLN A 191 -13.98 -21.68 13.57
CA GLN A 191 -14.37 -20.26 13.69
C GLN A 191 -15.70 -20.09 14.41
N GLY A 192 -16.69 -20.92 14.07
CA GLY A 192 -17.99 -20.93 14.74
C GLY A 192 -17.88 -21.28 16.23
N ILE A 193 -17.09 -22.30 16.57
CA ILE A 193 -16.85 -22.70 17.97
C ILE A 193 -16.10 -21.58 18.70
N MET A 194 -15.07 -21.00 18.10
CA MET A 194 -14.27 -19.92 18.70
C MET A 194 -15.10 -18.65 18.96
N ASN A 195 -16.10 -18.36 18.14
CA ASN A 195 -16.99 -17.22 18.33
C ASN A 195 -18.02 -17.46 19.45
N ASN A 196 -18.47 -18.69 19.61
CA ASN A 196 -19.57 -19.04 20.54
C ASN A 196 -19.07 -19.59 21.88
N ASP A 197 -17.98 -20.38 21.88
CA ASP A 197 -17.41 -21.06 23.04
C ASP A 197 -15.89 -21.16 22.88
N PRO A 198 -15.13 -20.06 23.13
CA PRO A 198 -13.68 -20.04 22.98
C PRO A 198 -12.97 -21.08 23.85
N ASP A 199 -13.48 -21.37 25.03
CA ASP A 199 -12.85 -22.29 25.98
C ASP A 199 -12.81 -23.73 25.42
N ARG A 200 -13.81 -24.11 24.65
CA ARG A 200 -13.83 -25.40 23.93
C ARG A 200 -13.07 -25.35 22.60
N GLY A 201 -13.08 -24.19 21.94
CA GLY A 201 -12.43 -23.99 20.64
C GLY A 201 -10.90 -24.00 20.73
N ILE A 202 -10.32 -23.36 21.74
CA ILE A 202 -8.88 -23.21 21.88
C ILE A 202 -8.11 -24.55 21.98
N PRO A 203 -8.54 -25.55 22.79
CA PRO A 203 -7.90 -26.85 22.78
C PRO A 203 -7.93 -27.57 21.43
N LEU A 204 -9.01 -27.37 20.65
CA LEU A 204 -9.13 -27.93 19.30
C LEU A 204 -8.13 -27.24 18.34
N ILE A 205 -8.03 -25.93 18.40
CA ILE A 205 -7.05 -25.17 17.61
C ILE A 205 -5.62 -25.56 18.01
N ALA A 206 -5.33 -25.67 19.30
CA ALA A 206 -4.01 -26.09 19.79
C ALA A 206 -3.63 -27.49 19.26
N LYS A 207 -4.60 -28.42 19.26
CA LYS A 207 -4.40 -29.75 18.68
C LYS A 207 -4.12 -29.66 17.18
N TYR A 208 -4.81 -28.77 16.46
CA TYR A 208 -4.62 -28.56 15.03
C TYR A 208 -3.24 -27.95 14.73
N LEU A 209 -2.83 -26.93 15.48
CA LEU A 209 -1.52 -26.28 15.33
C LEU A 209 -0.35 -27.24 15.57
N ASN A 210 -0.51 -28.18 16.51
CA ASN A 210 0.50 -29.21 16.85
C ASN A 210 0.39 -30.46 15.96
N GLY A 211 -0.66 -30.58 15.16
CA GLY A 211 -0.90 -31.72 14.27
C GLY A 211 -0.15 -31.67 12.93
N PRO A 212 -0.34 -32.69 12.10
CA PRO A 212 0.27 -32.80 10.78
C PRO A 212 -0.47 -31.93 9.75
N GLY A 213 -0.44 -30.61 9.88
CA GLY A 213 -1.02 -29.67 8.92
C GLY A 213 0.05 -28.95 8.10
N THR A 214 -0.32 -28.46 6.92
CA THR A 214 0.57 -27.60 6.13
C THR A 214 0.79 -26.25 6.83
N PRO A 215 1.89 -25.54 6.58
CA PRO A 215 2.12 -24.21 7.14
C PRO A 215 0.97 -23.23 6.89
N LYS A 216 0.30 -23.35 5.74
CA LYS A 216 -0.85 -22.53 5.38
C LYS A 216 -2.07 -22.81 6.25
N GLU A 217 -2.35 -24.05 6.52
CA GLU A 217 -3.46 -24.49 7.39
C GLU A 217 -3.24 -24.07 8.84
N LYS A 218 -2.03 -24.28 9.33
CA LYS A 218 -1.63 -23.81 10.67
C LYS A 218 -1.72 -22.30 10.79
N SER A 219 -1.34 -21.55 9.74
CA SER A 219 -1.50 -20.09 9.72
C SER A 219 -2.97 -19.65 9.76
N LYS A 220 -3.88 -20.37 9.08
CA LYS A 220 -5.32 -20.12 9.18
C LYS A 220 -5.85 -20.38 10.60
N ALA A 221 -5.46 -21.48 11.22
CA ALA A 221 -5.86 -21.81 12.59
C ALA A 221 -5.34 -20.76 13.59
N LEU A 222 -4.09 -20.31 13.40
CA LEU A 222 -3.50 -19.24 14.21
C LEU A 222 -4.26 -17.92 14.06
N PHE A 223 -4.74 -17.61 12.85
CA PHE A 223 -5.56 -16.43 12.60
C PHE A 223 -6.91 -16.49 13.35
N VAL A 224 -7.59 -17.64 13.31
CA VAL A 224 -8.85 -17.84 14.07
C VAL A 224 -8.60 -17.69 15.57
N LEU A 225 -7.48 -18.21 16.07
CA LEU A 225 -7.07 -18.05 17.47
C LEU A 225 -6.87 -16.58 17.82
N ALA A 226 -6.17 -15.83 16.97
CA ALA A 226 -5.84 -14.43 17.20
C ALA A 226 -7.08 -13.51 17.19
N GLN A 227 -8.08 -13.83 16.39
CA GLN A 227 -9.34 -13.08 16.32
C GLN A 227 -10.23 -13.25 17.56
N SER A 228 -10.10 -14.35 18.28
CA SER A 228 -10.97 -14.66 19.42
C SER A 228 -10.92 -13.62 20.54
N GLY A 229 -9.74 -13.00 20.77
CA GLY A 229 -9.55 -12.03 21.84
C GLY A 229 -9.73 -12.58 23.27
N SER A 230 -9.95 -13.90 23.43
CA SER A 230 -10.06 -14.50 24.75
C SER A 230 -8.69 -14.54 25.47
N PRO A 231 -8.64 -14.45 26.81
CA PRO A 231 -7.37 -14.51 27.54
C PRO A 231 -6.56 -15.77 27.26
N LEU A 232 -7.22 -16.91 27.12
CA LEU A 232 -6.56 -18.19 26.85
C LEU A 232 -6.01 -18.25 25.41
N ALA A 233 -6.73 -17.66 24.43
CA ALA A 233 -6.24 -17.53 23.06
C ALA A 233 -5.01 -16.61 23.01
N THR A 234 -5.04 -15.49 23.72
CA THR A 234 -3.92 -14.56 23.84
C THR A 234 -2.70 -15.21 24.46
N ASP A 235 -2.86 -15.99 25.52
CA ASP A 235 -1.75 -16.75 26.15
C ASP A 235 -1.16 -17.80 25.20
N THR A 236 -2.00 -18.51 24.47
CA THR A 236 -1.54 -19.48 23.46
C THR A 236 -0.77 -18.78 22.32
N LEU A 237 -1.28 -17.67 21.83
CA LEU A 237 -0.61 -16.85 20.80
C LEU A 237 0.75 -16.31 21.31
N ARG A 238 0.79 -15.87 22.56
CA ARG A 238 2.02 -15.43 23.24
C ARG A 238 3.08 -16.53 23.29
N LYS A 239 2.72 -17.74 23.67
CA LYS A 239 3.65 -18.88 23.72
C LYS A 239 4.27 -19.18 22.36
N ILE A 240 3.46 -19.10 21.29
CA ILE A 240 3.94 -19.27 19.91
C ILE A 240 4.86 -18.10 19.52
N ALA A 241 4.49 -16.87 19.85
CA ALA A 241 5.30 -15.67 19.55
C ALA A 241 6.66 -15.69 20.28
N LEU A 242 6.72 -16.26 21.49
CA LEU A 242 7.96 -16.46 22.24
C LEU A 242 8.81 -17.65 21.74
N GLY A 243 8.35 -18.37 20.71
CA GLY A 243 9.05 -19.54 20.18
C GLY A 243 8.97 -20.78 21.07
N GLN A 244 8.11 -20.78 22.08
CA GLN A 244 7.95 -21.91 23.02
C GLN A 244 7.18 -23.08 22.41
N SER A 245 6.43 -22.82 21.30
CA SER A 245 5.73 -23.83 20.53
C SER A 245 5.61 -23.35 19.07
N ASN A 246 5.50 -24.30 18.11
CA ASN A 246 5.33 -24.02 16.69
C ASN A 246 6.28 -22.93 16.14
N PRO A 247 7.62 -23.15 16.15
CA PRO A 247 8.60 -22.13 15.75
C PRO A 247 8.35 -21.57 14.37
N GLU A 248 7.83 -22.38 13.44
CA GLU A 248 7.47 -21.99 12.08
C GLU A 248 6.35 -20.93 12.02
N LEU A 249 5.58 -20.78 13.09
CA LEU A 249 4.49 -19.81 13.21
C LEU A 249 4.87 -18.57 14.03
N GLN A 250 6.08 -18.52 14.61
CA GLN A 250 6.51 -17.49 15.54
C GLN A 250 6.30 -16.08 14.94
N ARG A 251 6.83 -15.84 13.74
CA ARG A 251 6.71 -14.56 13.07
C ARG A 251 5.24 -14.16 12.82
N LYS A 252 4.42 -15.14 12.43
CA LYS A 252 2.98 -14.92 12.21
C LYS A 252 2.23 -14.59 13.50
N ALA A 253 2.59 -15.26 14.60
CA ALA A 253 2.03 -14.96 15.91
C ALA A 253 2.38 -13.54 16.37
N VAL A 254 3.61 -13.09 16.15
CA VAL A 254 4.04 -11.72 16.43
C VAL A 254 3.23 -10.70 15.61
N GLU A 255 3.05 -10.94 14.30
CA GLU A 255 2.22 -10.09 13.44
C GLU A 255 0.78 -9.97 14.00
N TYR A 256 0.17 -11.10 14.39
CA TYR A 256 -1.19 -11.10 14.94
C TYR A 256 -1.29 -10.44 16.32
N LEU A 257 -0.27 -10.55 17.17
CA LEU A 257 -0.20 -9.81 18.44
C LEU A 257 -0.23 -8.29 18.18
N GLY A 258 0.41 -7.81 17.12
CA GLY A 258 0.35 -6.40 16.71
C GLY A 258 -1.03 -5.98 16.20
N ILE A 259 -1.66 -6.83 15.37
CA ILE A 259 -2.94 -6.52 14.71
C ILE A 259 -4.11 -6.54 15.72
N PHE A 260 -4.19 -7.58 16.56
CA PHE A 260 -5.36 -7.84 17.40
C PHE A 260 -5.18 -7.47 18.87
N GLY A 261 -3.94 -7.36 19.34
CA GLY A 261 -3.66 -7.21 20.77
C GLY A 261 -3.51 -5.79 21.28
N GLY A 262 -3.29 -4.82 20.40
CA GLY A 262 -3.11 -3.42 20.77
C GLY A 262 -2.10 -3.22 21.91
N LYS A 263 -2.44 -2.33 22.86
CA LYS A 263 -1.56 -1.97 23.99
C LYS A 263 -1.27 -3.13 24.96
N ASN A 264 -2.15 -4.13 25.01
CA ASN A 264 -2.04 -5.22 25.98
C ASN A 264 -0.87 -6.18 25.67
N ASN A 265 -0.40 -6.22 24.43
CA ASN A 265 0.65 -7.11 23.98
C ASN A 265 2.05 -6.49 23.93
N ARG A 266 2.20 -5.21 24.32
CA ARG A 266 3.48 -4.48 24.27
C ARG A 266 4.60 -5.20 25.03
N ALA A 267 4.32 -5.62 26.27
CA ALA A 267 5.30 -6.34 27.08
C ALA A 267 5.73 -7.66 26.42
N THR A 268 4.79 -8.39 25.84
CA THR A 268 5.10 -9.64 25.10
C THR A 268 5.94 -9.37 23.86
N LEU A 269 5.61 -8.33 23.09
CA LEU A 269 6.39 -7.95 21.92
C LEU A 269 7.83 -7.55 22.30
N GLN A 270 8.00 -6.82 23.40
CA GLN A 270 9.31 -6.46 23.93
C GLN A 270 10.10 -7.72 24.38
N GLU A 271 9.45 -8.65 25.06
CA GLU A 271 10.07 -9.93 25.46
C GLU A 271 10.52 -10.73 24.22
N VAL A 272 9.69 -10.81 23.19
CA VAL A 272 10.04 -11.45 21.90
C VAL A 272 11.23 -10.74 21.24
N TYR A 273 11.23 -9.43 21.19
CA TYR A 273 12.31 -8.65 20.56
C TYR A 273 13.66 -8.90 21.22
N THR A 274 13.68 -8.85 22.56
CA THR A 274 14.91 -9.03 23.34
C THR A 274 15.39 -10.48 23.41
N GLY A 275 14.46 -11.43 23.36
CA GLY A 275 14.76 -12.85 23.44
C GLY A 275 15.08 -13.52 22.10
N SER A 276 14.74 -12.91 20.97
CA SER A 276 14.98 -13.51 19.66
C SER A 276 16.28 -13.02 19.03
N ASN A 277 17.05 -13.97 18.49
CA ASN A 277 18.20 -13.68 17.62
C ASN A 277 17.84 -13.69 16.12
N ASP A 278 16.62 -14.08 15.77
CA ASP A 278 16.16 -14.11 14.37
C ASP A 278 15.83 -12.69 13.89
N PRO A 279 16.53 -12.17 12.87
CA PRO A 279 16.28 -10.85 12.31
C PRO A 279 14.85 -10.67 11.80
N GLU A 280 14.25 -11.72 11.23
CA GLU A 280 12.90 -11.65 10.70
C GLU A 280 11.83 -11.57 11.81
N VAL A 281 12.07 -12.21 12.94
CA VAL A 281 11.22 -12.09 14.14
C VAL A 281 11.34 -10.66 14.70
N LYS A 282 12.54 -10.11 14.81
CA LYS A 282 12.76 -8.71 15.26
C LYS A 282 12.05 -7.71 14.34
N ARG A 283 12.16 -7.87 13.02
CA ARG A 283 11.42 -7.04 12.05
C ARG A 283 9.91 -7.18 12.20
N ALA A 284 9.42 -8.39 12.45
CA ALA A 284 8.00 -8.61 12.71
C ALA A 284 7.54 -7.86 13.97
N VAL A 285 8.34 -7.80 15.03
CA VAL A 285 8.03 -7.01 16.24
C VAL A 285 8.01 -5.51 15.94
N ILE A 286 9.00 -4.99 15.21
CA ILE A 286 9.03 -3.56 14.81
C ILE A 286 7.77 -3.21 14.00
N ARG A 287 7.35 -4.07 13.07
CA ARG A 287 6.09 -3.90 12.34
C ARG A 287 4.86 -3.99 13.25
N ALA A 288 4.86 -4.90 14.22
CA ALA A 288 3.78 -5.02 15.20
C ALA A 288 3.63 -3.76 16.04
N TYR A 289 4.71 -3.11 16.46
CA TYR A 289 4.67 -1.81 17.12
C TYR A 289 4.09 -0.73 16.23
N MET A 290 4.47 -0.69 14.94
CA MET A 290 3.90 0.25 13.97
C MET A 290 2.39 0.07 13.83
N ILE A 291 1.93 -1.17 13.63
CA ILE A 291 0.50 -1.50 13.44
C ILE A 291 -0.32 -1.16 14.67
N SER A 292 0.21 -1.43 15.87
CA SER A 292 -0.45 -1.12 17.14
C SER A 292 -0.36 0.35 17.58
N GLY A 293 0.37 1.19 16.82
CA GLY A 293 0.64 2.59 17.17
C GLY A 293 1.48 2.73 18.43
N ASP A 294 2.40 1.80 18.67
CA ASP A 294 3.30 1.82 19.82
C ASP A 294 4.55 2.65 19.54
N HIS A 295 4.36 3.96 19.51
CA HIS A 295 5.43 4.92 19.25
C HIS A 295 6.51 4.92 20.32
N GLU A 296 6.13 4.56 21.56
CA GLU A 296 7.07 4.52 22.69
C GLU A 296 8.18 3.49 22.47
N HIS A 297 7.83 2.25 22.13
CA HIS A 297 8.81 1.21 21.86
C HIS A 297 9.58 1.45 20.55
N LEU A 298 8.92 1.99 19.50
CA LEU A 298 9.61 2.40 18.29
C LEU A 298 10.65 3.50 18.56
N LEU A 299 10.33 4.50 19.40
CA LEU A 299 11.27 5.53 19.81
C LEU A 299 12.43 4.96 20.64
N ALA A 300 12.14 4.02 21.56
CA ALA A 300 13.17 3.35 22.34
C ALA A 300 14.16 2.60 21.45
N LEU A 301 13.67 1.88 20.44
CA LEU A 301 14.52 1.22 19.43
C LEU A 301 15.30 2.23 18.58
N ALA A 302 14.67 3.30 18.11
CA ALA A 302 15.33 4.35 17.34
C ALA A 302 16.49 5.01 18.11
N LYS A 303 16.41 5.07 19.45
CA LYS A 303 17.43 5.65 20.31
C LYS A 303 18.51 4.66 20.77
N GLY A 304 18.11 3.42 21.05
CA GLY A 304 18.95 2.48 21.82
C GLY A 304 19.41 1.25 21.03
N GLU A 305 18.86 0.98 19.86
CA GLU A 305 19.25 -0.17 19.06
C GLU A 305 20.68 -0.01 18.52
N LYS A 306 21.46 -1.08 18.60
CA LYS A 306 22.84 -1.10 18.13
C LYS A 306 22.96 -1.43 16.65
N ASP A 307 22.01 -2.22 16.14
CA ASP A 307 21.95 -2.55 14.72
C ASP A 307 21.31 -1.38 13.97
N GLU A 308 22.13 -0.75 13.13
CA GLU A 308 21.70 0.42 12.34
C GLU A 308 20.53 0.11 11.38
N ALA A 309 20.37 -1.15 10.94
CA ALA A 309 19.25 -1.53 10.08
C ALA A 309 17.93 -1.51 10.86
N PHE A 310 17.91 -2.06 12.06
CA PHE A 310 16.73 -2.02 12.93
C PHE A 310 16.43 -0.62 13.45
N LYS A 311 17.47 0.16 13.76
CA LYS A 311 17.33 1.58 14.14
C LYS A 311 16.62 2.37 13.04
N ARG A 312 17.10 2.25 11.79
CA ARG A 312 16.47 2.91 10.64
C ARG A 312 15.04 2.42 10.39
N GLU A 313 14.81 1.12 10.55
CA GLU A 313 13.48 0.55 10.39
C GLU A 313 12.51 1.08 11.46
N ALA A 314 12.94 1.25 12.70
CA ALA A 314 12.15 1.86 13.77
C ALA A 314 11.80 3.33 13.47
N ILE A 315 12.79 4.13 13.00
CA ILE A 315 12.57 5.53 12.58
C ILE A 315 11.54 5.61 11.45
N ARG A 316 11.70 4.78 10.42
CA ARG A 316 10.75 4.73 9.30
C ARG A 316 9.34 4.36 9.74
N ASN A 317 9.22 3.37 10.62
CA ASN A 317 7.92 2.90 11.12
C ASN A 317 7.26 3.92 12.05
N LEU A 318 8.01 4.73 12.80
CA LEU A 318 7.49 5.93 13.47
C LEU A 318 6.86 6.90 12.46
N GLY A 319 7.51 7.12 11.32
CA GLY A 319 6.96 7.95 10.26
C GLY A 319 5.64 7.42 9.71
N ILE A 320 5.61 6.14 9.35
CA ILE A 320 4.43 5.47 8.77
C ILE A 320 3.26 5.46 9.75
N SER A 321 3.50 5.25 11.05
CA SER A 321 2.47 5.22 12.09
C SER A 321 2.05 6.61 12.60
N GLY A 322 2.66 7.68 12.12
CA GLY A 322 2.31 9.07 12.50
C GLY A 322 2.93 9.55 13.80
N GLY A 323 4.05 8.98 14.23
CA GLY A 323 4.80 9.34 15.45
C GLY A 323 5.55 10.68 15.36
N ARG A 324 4.84 11.77 15.09
CA ARG A 324 5.42 13.11 14.87
C ARG A 324 6.20 13.62 16.08
N ASN A 325 5.61 13.52 17.26
CA ASN A 325 6.24 14.02 18.48
C ASN A 325 7.54 13.26 18.79
N GLU A 326 7.52 11.96 18.61
CA GLU A 326 8.66 11.07 18.81
C GLU A 326 9.79 11.36 17.81
N LEU A 327 9.44 11.60 16.55
CA LEU A 327 10.40 11.98 15.51
C LEU A 327 11.00 13.37 15.76
N GLN A 328 10.20 14.34 16.20
CA GLN A 328 10.72 15.67 16.58
C GLN A 328 11.68 15.57 17.77
N GLN A 329 11.32 14.77 18.78
CA GLN A 329 12.19 14.54 19.93
C GLN A 329 13.49 13.86 19.50
N LEU A 330 13.41 12.87 18.63
CA LEU A 330 14.57 12.15 18.12
C LEU A 330 15.49 13.08 17.31
N TYR A 331 14.93 13.93 16.44
CA TYR A 331 15.68 14.91 15.67
C TYR A 331 16.52 15.85 16.52
N LEU A 332 15.95 16.30 17.67
CA LEU A 332 16.64 17.22 18.59
C LEU A 332 17.78 16.53 19.35
N SER A 333 17.65 15.23 19.63
CA SER A 333 18.68 14.47 20.37
C SER A 333 19.73 13.82 19.49
N GLU A 334 19.49 13.74 18.18
CA GLU A 334 20.42 13.11 17.23
C GLU A 334 21.55 14.07 16.82
N ASN A 335 22.76 13.54 16.68
CA ASN A 335 23.94 14.31 16.26
C ASN A 335 24.43 13.97 14.85
N SER A 336 24.11 12.77 14.37
CA SER A 336 24.51 12.32 13.03
C SER A 336 23.67 13.03 11.96
N THR A 337 24.36 13.66 11.00
CA THR A 337 23.69 14.28 9.84
C THR A 337 22.90 13.25 9.03
N GLU A 338 23.44 12.04 8.84
CA GLU A 338 22.77 10.99 8.08
C GLU A 338 21.52 10.47 8.81
N ALA A 339 21.61 10.23 10.12
CA ALA A 339 20.44 9.85 10.91
C ALA A 339 19.38 10.96 10.93
N LYS A 340 19.76 12.23 11.01
CA LYS A 340 18.84 13.36 10.87
C LYS A 340 18.14 13.38 9.51
N LYS A 341 18.83 13.08 8.42
CA LYS A 341 18.19 12.97 7.09
C LYS A 341 17.13 11.87 7.06
N GLU A 342 17.40 10.72 7.68
CA GLU A 342 16.43 9.63 7.81
C GLU A 342 15.20 10.05 8.63
N ILE A 343 15.42 10.81 9.72
CA ILE A 343 14.32 11.35 10.53
C ILE A 343 13.48 12.35 9.72
N LEU A 344 14.10 13.20 8.88
CA LEU A 344 13.37 14.11 7.98
C LEU A 344 12.52 13.35 6.97
N GLN A 345 13.00 12.22 6.44
CA GLN A 345 12.19 11.34 5.60
C GLN A 345 11.01 10.72 6.38
N ALA A 346 11.25 10.32 7.63
CA ALA A 346 10.18 9.81 8.48
C ALA A 346 9.14 10.89 8.84
N LEU A 347 9.58 12.14 9.07
CA LEU A 347 8.70 13.30 9.26
C LEU A 347 7.85 13.56 8.01
N PHE A 348 8.39 13.39 6.81
CA PHE A 348 7.61 13.40 5.56
C PHE A 348 6.54 12.30 5.56
N LEU A 349 6.89 11.06 5.88
CA LEU A 349 5.94 9.94 5.95
C LEU A 349 4.84 10.18 6.98
N SER A 350 5.14 10.84 8.11
CA SER A 350 4.14 11.21 9.12
C SER A 350 3.26 12.41 8.74
N GLY A 351 3.58 13.09 7.64
CA GLY A 351 2.91 14.29 7.19
C GLY A 351 3.20 15.52 8.06
N ASP A 352 4.36 15.59 8.74
CA ASP A 352 4.74 16.73 9.58
C ASP A 352 5.40 17.86 8.76
N ALA A 353 4.58 18.49 7.93
CA ALA A 353 5.02 19.58 7.07
C ALA A 353 5.51 20.81 7.85
N GLN A 354 4.97 21.05 9.06
CA GLN A 354 5.37 22.18 9.88
C GLN A 354 6.81 22.02 10.37
N LYS A 355 7.16 20.83 10.85
CA LYS A 355 8.54 20.56 11.31
C LYS A 355 9.54 20.59 10.15
N LEU A 356 9.17 20.06 8.99
CA LEU A 356 10.00 20.14 7.79
C LEU A 356 10.26 21.59 7.38
N ALA A 357 9.22 22.44 7.36
CA ALA A 357 9.37 23.85 7.04
C ALA A 357 10.26 24.57 8.05
N GLN A 358 10.12 24.28 9.35
CA GLN A 358 10.99 24.82 10.39
C GLN A 358 12.46 24.44 10.15
N VAL A 359 12.74 23.15 9.90
CA VAL A 359 14.10 22.69 9.63
C VAL A 359 14.66 23.33 8.37
N ALA A 360 13.88 23.45 7.31
CA ALA A 360 14.30 24.08 6.07
C ALA A 360 14.65 25.57 6.23
N GLN A 361 14.08 26.26 7.23
CA GLN A 361 14.34 27.68 7.51
C GLN A 361 15.47 27.90 8.52
N ASP A 362 15.50 27.11 9.59
CA ASP A 362 16.26 27.43 10.79
C ASP A 362 17.50 26.55 11.03
N GLU A 363 17.58 25.39 10.32
CA GLU A 363 18.71 24.46 10.52
C GLU A 363 20.03 25.07 9.99
N LYS A 364 21.10 24.94 10.77
CA LYS A 364 22.40 25.50 10.41
C LYS A 364 23.08 24.74 9.29
N ASN A 365 22.90 23.41 9.27
CA ASN A 365 23.53 22.53 8.27
C ASN A 365 22.74 22.62 6.94
N PRO A 366 23.36 23.11 5.84
CA PRO A 366 22.68 23.23 4.55
C PRO A 366 22.21 21.88 3.98
N GLU A 367 22.91 20.78 4.27
CA GLU A 367 22.51 19.45 3.83
C GLU A 367 21.19 19.00 4.48
N LEU A 368 20.94 19.41 5.74
CA LEU A 368 19.67 19.11 6.41
C LEU A 368 18.54 20.04 5.93
N ARG A 369 18.85 21.33 5.66
CA ARG A 369 17.86 22.23 5.04
C ARG A 369 17.44 21.70 3.67
N LYS A 370 18.41 21.26 2.85
CA LYS A 370 18.18 20.65 1.54
C LYS A 370 17.30 19.38 1.63
N ALA A 371 17.60 18.50 2.59
CA ALA A 371 16.78 17.29 2.81
C ALA A 371 15.34 17.63 3.23
N ALA A 372 15.16 18.65 4.07
CA ALA A 372 13.83 19.12 4.47
C ALA A 372 13.05 19.74 3.29
N VAL A 373 13.70 20.58 2.47
CA VAL A 373 13.10 21.15 1.25
C VAL A 373 12.67 20.07 0.27
N ARG A 374 13.50 19.04 0.05
CA ARG A 374 13.15 17.88 -0.79
C ARG A 374 11.89 17.19 -0.29
N SER A 375 11.82 16.93 1.00
CA SER A 375 10.65 16.31 1.64
C SER A 375 9.39 17.17 1.48
N MET A 376 9.51 18.51 1.61
CA MET A 376 8.42 19.44 1.37
C MET A 376 7.96 19.44 -0.08
N GLY A 377 8.87 19.38 -1.04
CA GLY A 377 8.56 19.29 -2.47
C GLY A 377 7.72 18.06 -2.82
N LEU A 378 8.05 16.92 -2.22
CA LEU A 378 7.31 15.66 -2.40
C LEU A 378 5.90 15.69 -1.75
N MET A 379 5.70 16.51 -0.71
CA MET A 379 4.37 16.67 -0.10
C MET A 379 3.38 17.47 -0.95
N GLY A 380 3.89 18.32 -1.86
CA GLY A 380 3.08 19.24 -2.66
C GLY A 380 2.45 20.38 -1.84
N GLY A 381 1.87 21.36 -2.53
CA GLY A 381 1.01 22.40 -1.92
C GLY A 381 1.67 23.39 -0.93
N ARG A 382 3.01 23.41 -0.80
CA ARG A 382 3.76 24.25 0.16
C ARG A 382 4.42 25.46 -0.50
N GLN A 383 3.75 26.05 -1.46
CA GLN A 383 4.31 27.11 -2.29
C GLN A 383 4.74 28.36 -1.51
N PRO A 384 3.95 28.92 -0.55
CA PRO A 384 4.35 30.10 0.19
C PRO A 384 5.58 29.89 1.06
N GLU A 385 5.67 28.70 1.70
CA GLU A 385 6.80 28.33 2.55
C GLU A 385 8.07 28.17 1.70
N LEU A 386 8.00 27.46 0.58
CA LEU A 386 9.13 27.28 -0.35
C LEU A 386 9.61 28.62 -0.90
N GLN A 387 8.71 29.55 -1.21
CA GLN A 387 9.09 30.88 -1.67
C GLN A 387 9.79 31.67 -0.58
N SER A 388 9.31 31.59 0.67
CA SER A 388 9.94 32.23 1.83
C SER A 388 11.35 31.68 2.04
N ILE A 389 11.53 30.35 1.95
CA ILE A 389 12.84 29.69 2.05
C ILE A 389 13.75 30.17 0.93
N TYR A 390 13.34 30.15 -0.34
CA TYR A 390 14.13 30.59 -1.48
C TYR A 390 14.67 32.02 -1.32
N ASN A 391 13.80 32.94 -0.88
CA ASN A 391 14.14 34.34 -0.75
C ASN A 391 15.15 34.64 0.37
N LYS A 392 15.16 33.84 1.44
CA LYS A 392 16.05 33.99 2.60
C LYS A 392 17.33 33.19 2.48
N GLU A 393 17.34 32.17 1.65
CA GLU A 393 18.44 31.22 1.55
C GLU A 393 19.65 31.83 0.84
N THR A 394 20.82 31.50 1.34
CA THR A 394 22.12 31.92 0.79
C THR A 394 22.90 30.76 0.18
N ASP A 395 22.63 29.52 0.62
CA ASP A 395 23.26 28.34 0.06
C ASP A 395 22.63 28.00 -1.30
N ARG A 396 23.49 27.93 -2.31
CA ARG A 396 23.09 27.66 -3.67
C ARG A 396 22.43 26.29 -3.81
N GLY A 397 22.98 25.26 -3.17
CA GLY A 397 22.44 23.90 -3.26
C GLY A 397 21.04 23.77 -2.65
N VAL A 398 20.74 24.53 -1.60
CA VAL A 398 19.37 24.61 -1.03
C VAL A 398 18.44 25.34 -1.98
N LYS A 399 18.87 26.45 -2.62
CA LYS A 399 18.07 27.12 -3.66
C LYS A 399 17.76 26.19 -4.83
N GLU A 400 18.75 25.45 -5.32
CA GLU A 400 18.58 24.43 -6.38
C GLU A 400 17.52 23.37 -5.97
N GLU A 401 17.54 22.95 -4.71
CA GLU A 401 16.52 22.00 -4.21
C GLU A 401 15.13 22.63 -4.13
N VAL A 402 14.99 23.93 -3.85
CA VAL A 402 13.70 24.62 -3.93
C VAL A 402 13.18 24.66 -5.38
N LEU A 403 14.07 24.89 -6.36
CA LEU A 403 13.69 24.81 -7.78
C LEU A 403 13.21 23.38 -8.15
N ASN A 404 13.86 22.35 -7.61
CA ASN A 404 13.42 20.96 -7.75
C ASN A 404 12.03 20.75 -7.13
N ALA A 405 11.80 21.30 -5.95
CA ALA A 405 10.50 21.21 -5.27
C ALA A 405 9.38 21.91 -6.06
N TYR A 406 9.65 23.05 -6.68
CA TYR A 406 8.70 23.71 -7.58
C TYR A 406 8.39 22.87 -8.82
N PHE A 407 9.41 22.26 -9.41
CA PHE A 407 9.25 21.40 -10.58
C PHE A 407 8.40 20.17 -10.25
N LEU A 408 8.73 19.45 -9.19
CA LEU A 408 7.99 18.27 -8.73
C LEU A 408 6.54 18.61 -8.34
N GLY A 409 6.31 19.80 -7.76
CA GLY A 409 4.99 20.31 -7.42
C GLY A 409 4.21 20.93 -8.58
N GLY A 410 4.73 20.89 -9.81
CA GLY A 410 4.06 21.43 -11.00
C GLY A 410 3.93 22.96 -11.01
N ASN A 411 4.72 23.68 -10.19
CA ASN A 411 4.59 25.13 -10.03
C ASN A 411 5.41 25.92 -11.06
N ALA A 412 4.92 25.98 -12.29
CA ALA A 412 5.53 26.77 -13.37
C ALA A 412 5.64 28.26 -13.01
N ASN A 413 4.64 28.82 -12.32
CA ASN A 413 4.63 30.24 -11.97
C ASN A 413 5.77 30.62 -11.02
N ALA A 414 6.08 29.78 -10.03
CA ALA A 414 7.21 30.03 -9.13
C ALA A 414 8.54 29.95 -9.89
N LEU A 415 8.73 28.98 -10.76
CA LEU A 415 9.93 28.87 -11.61
C LEU A 415 10.07 30.07 -12.55
N ILE A 416 8.98 30.54 -13.15
CA ILE A 416 8.96 31.77 -13.99
C ILE A 416 9.35 32.99 -13.15
N ALA A 417 8.84 33.12 -11.94
CA ALA A 417 9.19 34.22 -11.05
C ALA A 417 10.70 34.23 -10.76
N VAL A 418 11.28 33.07 -10.45
CA VAL A 418 12.73 32.92 -10.27
C VAL A 418 13.48 33.24 -11.56
N ALA A 419 13.09 32.69 -12.70
CA ALA A 419 13.74 32.96 -13.98
C ALA A 419 13.75 34.45 -14.37
N LYS A 420 12.74 35.22 -13.94
CA LYS A 420 12.63 36.68 -14.17
C LYS A 420 13.47 37.50 -13.18
N SER A 421 13.53 37.11 -11.91
CA SER A 421 14.06 37.97 -10.83
C SER A 421 15.45 37.53 -10.30
N GLU A 422 15.88 36.29 -10.51
CA GLU A 422 17.12 35.76 -9.99
C GLU A 422 18.33 36.44 -10.64
N ARG A 423 19.34 36.77 -9.83
CA ARG A 423 20.58 37.42 -10.25
C ARG A 423 21.70 36.42 -10.57
N ASP A 424 21.68 35.26 -9.94
CA ASP A 424 22.63 34.20 -10.23
C ASP A 424 22.29 33.54 -11.59
N PRO A 425 23.21 33.66 -12.59
CA PRO A 425 22.94 33.14 -13.94
C PRO A 425 22.73 31.62 -13.96
N GLY A 426 23.36 30.89 -13.03
CA GLY A 426 23.24 29.45 -12.94
C GLY A 426 21.84 29.03 -12.44
N LEU A 427 21.35 29.64 -11.37
CA LEU A 427 20.00 29.39 -10.84
C LEU A 427 18.91 29.82 -11.84
N LYS A 428 19.14 30.95 -12.53
CA LYS A 428 18.25 31.40 -13.59
C LYS A 428 18.15 30.37 -14.72
N LYS A 429 19.32 29.87 -15.19
CA LYS A 429 19.39 28.82 -16.22
C LYS A 429 18.69 27.55 -15.77
N GLU A 430 18.89 27.15 -14.53
CA GLU A 430 18.26 25.94 -13.97
C GLU A 430 16.73 26.08 -13.91
N ALA A 431 16.21 27.24 -13.48
CA ALA A 431 14.77 27.48 -13.50
C ALA A 431 14.18 27.38 -14.92
N VAL A 432 14.86 27.94 -15.94
CA VAL A 432 14.45 27.83 -17.34
C VAL A 432 14.52 26.40 -17.84
N GLN A 433 15.57 25.66 -17.47
CA GLN A 433 15.70 24.23 -17.82
C GLN A 433 14.55 23.39 -17.24
N LYS A 434 14.16 23.62 -15.98
CA LYS A 434 13.01 22.93 -15.39
C LYS A 434 11.70 23.30 -16.09
N LEU A 435 11.51 24.58 -16.44
CA LEU A 435 10.35 25.01 -17.23
C LEU A 435 10.26 24.30 -18.58
N SER A 436 11.41 24.07 -19.25
CA SER A 436 11.42 23.36 -20.54
C SER A 436 10.99 21.88 -20.45
N LEU A 437 11.02 21.31 -19.25
CA LEU A 437 10.61 19.92 -18.99
C LEU A 437 9.17 19.80 -18.49
N MET A 438 8.49 20.92 -18.14
CA MET A 438 7.16 20.85 -17.51
C MET A 438 6.02 20.63 -18.50
N GLY A 439 6.16 21.05 -19.76
CA GLY A 439 5.12 20.93 -20.78
C GLY A 439 3.81 21.71 -20.49
N SER A 440 3.76 22.52 -19.41
CA SER A 440 2.58 23.30 -19.07
C SER A 440 2.44 24.54 -20.00
N LYS A 441 1.21 25.03 -20.12
CA LYS A 441 0.93 26.21 -20.95
C LYS A 441 1.73 27.44 -20.48
N GLU A 442 1.75 27.69 -19.16
CA GLU A 442 2.46 28.82 -18.54
C GLU A 442 3.96 28.73 -18.81
N ALA A 443 4.55 27.53 -18.71
CA ALA A 443 5.95 27.31 -19.01
C ALA A 443 6.26 27.59 -20.49
N ASN A 444 5.44 27.05 -21.39
CA ASN A 444 5.60 27.25 -22.83
C ASN A 444 5.45 28.74 -23.23
N ASP A 445 4.45 29.44 -22.71
CA ASP A 445 4.23 30.87 -22.96
C ASP A 445 5.47 31.67 -22.51
N TYR A 446 6.05 31.38 -21.36
CA TYR A 446 7.27 32.04 -20.89
C TYR A 446 8.50 31.71 -21.74
N LEU A 447 8.67 30.48 -22.19
CA LEU A 447 9.78 30.09 -23.07
C LEU A 447 9.67 30.80 -24.42
N MET A 448 8.46 30.98 -24.97
CA MET A 448 8.23 31.77 -26.16
C MET A 448 8.55 33.25 -25.95
N GLU A 449 8.20 33.83 -24.77
CA GLU A 449 8.57 35.23 -24.42
C GLU A 449 10.11 35.41 -24.40
N LEU A 450 10.86 34.40 -23.94
CA LEU A 450 12.34 34.46 -23.93
C LEU A 450 12.95 34.46 -25.33
N LEU A 451 12.32 33.82 -26.32
CA LEU A 451 12.84 33.78 -27.70
C LEU A 451 12.54 35.05 -28.49
N GLN A 452 11.62 35.90 -28.00
CA GLN A 452 11.23 37.16 -28.65
C GLN A 452 12.05 38.36 -28.15
N LYS A 453 12.85 38.21 -27.10
CA LYS A 453 13.79 39.19 -26.53
C LYS A 453 15.20 39.02 -27.07
#